data_91bd6f41f8639c6c6a6199f04fe9270c
#
_entry.id   91bd6f41f8639c6c6a6199f04fe9270c
#
_cell.length_a   1.000
_cell.length_b   1.000
_cell.length_c   1.000
_cell.angle_alpha   90.00
_cell.angle_beta   90.00
_cell.angle_gamma   90.00
#
_symmetry.space_group_name_H-M   'P 1'
#
loop_
_entity.id
_entity.type
_entity.pdbx_description
1 polymer ?
#
loop_
_entity_poly.entity_id
_entity_poly.type
_entity_poly.pdbx_seq_one_letter_code
_entity_poly.pdbx_strand_id
1 'polypeptide(L)'
;MKISILLLAGLLALGGCDTMDVQPKQKTYSPNVGPAKIPSGTVEFQDKPMQAPPVTLALLRRGQERFRIYCTPCHSEVGDGNGMIVQRGFPPPPSYHIDRLRQAPVQHFYDVITNGHGAMYSFANRVQPEDRWAIAAYIRALQRSQHAAVADVPPDQRGALQ
;
A
#
# COMPACT_ATOMS: atom_id res chain seq x y z
N MET A 1 55.20 -10.51 45.61
CA MET A 1 55.11 -11.15 44.27
C MET A 1 53.71 -11.66 43.92
N LYS A 2 52.95 -12.28 44.85
CA LYS A 2 51.57 -12.79 44.56
C LYS A 2 50.50 -11.71 44.32
N ILE A 3 50.58 -10.58 44.99
CA ILE A 3 49.64 -9.47 44.88
C ILE A 3 49.75 -8.74 43.53
N SER A 4 50.97 -8.62 42.99
CA SER A 4 51.23 -7.98 41.71
C SER A 4 50.65 -8.76 40.50
N ILE A 5 50.63 -10.10 40.60
CA ILE A 5 50.07 -10.98 39.59
C ILE A 5 48.53 -10.88 39.55
N LEU A 6 47.90 -10.79 40.72
CA LEU A 6 46.42 -10.61 40.84
C LEU A 6 45.96 -9.26 40.31
N LEU A 7 46.70 -8.19 40.53
CA LEU A 7 46.41 -6.85 39.98
C LEU A 7 46.56 -6.82 38.48
N LEU A 8 47.56 -7.48 37.91
CA LEU A 8 47.76 -7.57 36.46
C LEU A 8 46.67 -8.40 35.77
N ALA A 9 46.21 -9.50 36.40
CA ALA A 9 45.13 -10.32 35.89
C ALA A 9 43.76 -9.53 35.93
N GLY A 10 43.54 -8.72 36.94
CA GLY A 10 42.37 -7.86 37.05
C GLY A 10 42.31 -6.74 35.99
N LEU A 11 43.45 -6.16 35.63
CA LEU A 11 43.49 -5.14 34.56
C LEU A 11 43.26 -5.73 33.17
N LEU A 12 43.66 -6.98 32.92
CA LEU A 12 43.39 -7.66 31.63
C LEU A 12 41.91 -8.06 31.45
N ALA A 13 41.19 -8.26 32.53
CA ALA A 13 39.74 -8.59 32.47
C ALA A 13 38.85 -7.36 32.17
N LEU A 14 39.34 -6.15 32.35
CA LEU A 14 38.57 -4.91 32.08
C LEU A 14 38.67 -4.42 30.63
N GLY A 15 39.55 -5.02 29.81
CA GLY A 15 39.77 -4.63 28.41
C GLY A 15 38.75 -5.21 27.41
N GLY A 16 37.75 -5.95 27.85
CA GLY A 16 36.85 -6.71 26.99
C GLY A 16 35.51 -6.10 26.66
N CYS A 17 35.30 -4.78 26.87
CA CYS A 17 34.10 -4.13 26.32
C CYS A 17 34.36 -3.81 24.86
N ASP A 18 34.00 -4.75 23.99
CA ASP A 18 33.87 -4.46 22.56
C ASP A 18 32.83 -3.34 22.41
N THR A 19 33.26 -2.22 21.89
CA THR A 19 32.36 -1.10 21.64
C THR A 19 31.33 -1.56 20.59
N MET A 20 30.06 -1.22 20.75
CA MET A 20 28.99 -1.59 19.81
C MET A 20 29.19 -0.99 18.40
N ASP A 21 30.32 -0.33 18.16
CA ASP A 21 30.71 0.26 16.88
C ASP A 21 31.06 -0.79 15.81
N VAL A 22 31.57 -1.95 16.23
CA VAL A 22 31.89 -3.06 15.32
C VAL A 22 30.87 -4.18 15.50
N GLN A 23 29.87 -4.19 14.65
CA GLN A 23 28.86 -5.24 14.62
C GLN A 23 29.06 -6.12 13.37
N PRO A 24 28.77 -7.44 13.42
CA PRO A 24 28.81 -8.32 12.25
C PRO A 24 27.62 -8.06 11.33
N LYS A 25 27.54 -6.84 10.80
CA LYS A 25 26.49 -6.41 9.86
C LYS A 25 27.12 -5.73 8.65
N GLN A 26 26.47 -5.85 7.51
CA GLN A 26 26.82 -5.07 6.33
C GLN A 26 26.42 -3.60 6.55
N LYS A 27 27.36 -2.70 6.33
CA LYS A 27 27.10 -1.24 6.28
C LYS A 27 27.12 -0.82 4.82
N THR A 28 26.37 0.22 4.47
CA THR A 28 26.24 0.74 3.09
C THR A 28 27.59 1.01 2.41
N TYR A 29 28.62 1.36 3.18
CA TYR A 29 29.96 1.69 2.67
C TYR A 29 31.05 0.70 3.15
N SER A 30 30.68 -0.52 3.51
CA SER A 30 31.70 -1.54 3.87
C SER A 30 32.48 -1.95 2.62
N PRO A 31 33.82 -1.82 2.59
CA PRO A 31 34.59 -2.24 1.46
C PRO A 31 34.50 -3.79 1.30
N ASN A 32 34.46 -4.26 0.07
CA ASN A 32 34.48 -5.68 -0.30
C ASN A 32 33.28 -6.54 0.09
N VAL A 33 32.12 -5.94 0.23
CA VAL A 33 30.89 -6.68 0.40
C VAL A 33 30.23 -6.85 -0.97
N GLY A 34 30.29 -8.06 -1.51
CA GLY A 34 29.49 -8.43 -2.67
C GLY A 34 27.99 -8.32 -2.36
N PRO A 35 27.10 -8.45 -3.37
CA PRO A 35 25.68 -8.41 -3.14
C PRO A 35 25.30 -9.39 -2.02
N ALA A 36 24.60 -8.89 -1.01
CA ALA A 36 24.17 -9.70 0.12
C ALA A 36 23.39 -10.91 -0.38
N LYS A 37 23.83 -12.11 -0.05
CA LYS A 37 22.98 -13.29 -0.27
C LYS A 37 21.77 -13.17 0.64
N ILE A 38 20.59 -13.05 0.02
CA ILE A 38 19.33 -13.09 0.74
C ILE A 38 19.22 -14.47 1.39
N PRO A 39 19.03 -14.57 2.72
CA PRO A 39 18.88 -15.86 3.39
C PRO A 39 17.72 -16.66 2.80
N SER A 40 17.86 -17.99 2.76
CA SER A 40 16.76 -18.87 2.32
C SER A 40 15.53 -18.65 3.20
N GLY A 41 14.35 -18.50 2.58
CA GLY A 41 13.10 -18.23 3.28
C GLY A 41 12.81 -16.75 3.54
N THR A 42 13.69 -15.83 3.10
CA THR A 42 13.38 -14.39 3.13
C THR A 42 12.31 -14.08 2.09
N VAL A 43 11.25 -13.41 2.52
CA VAL A 43 10.23 -12.84 1.63
C VAL A 43 10.65 -11.41 1.28
N GLU A 44 10.83 -11.14 0.00
CA GLU A 44 11.16 -9.79 -0.46
C GLU A 44 9.99 -8.85 -0.19
N PHE A 45 10.30 -7.66 0.31
CA PHE A 45 9.29 -6.60 0.52
C PHE A 45 8.79 -5.99 -0.80
N GLN A 46 9.41 -6.32 -1.91
CA GLN A 46 9.01 -5.80 -3.21
C GLN A 46 7.80 -6.57 -3.73
N ASP A 47 6.73 -5.83 -3.99
CA ASP A 47 5.56 -6.37 -4.68
C ASP A 47 5.96 -6.85 -6.07
N LYS A 48 5.82 -8.15 -6.33
CA LYS A 48 5.87 -8.63 -7.71
C LYS A 48 4.73 -7.97 -8.47
N PRO A 49 4.97 -7.43 -9.69
CA PRO A 49 3.89 -6.91 -10.50
C PRO A 49 2.80 -7.99 -10.65
N MET A 50 1.66 -7.73 -10.07
CA MET A 50 0.53 -8.64 -10.16
C MET A 50 -0.37 -8.20 -11.32
N GLN A 51 -0.71 -9.14 -12.18
CA GLN A 51 -1.67 -8.87 -13.24
C GLN A 51 -3.07 -8.65 -12.63
N ALA A 52 -3.87 -7.81 -13.29
CA ALA A 52 -5.24 -7.56 -12.88
C ALA A 52 -6.03 -8.90 -12.85
N PRO A 53 -6.62 -9.26 -11.71
CA PRO A 53 -7.45 -10.46 -11.63
C PRO A 53 -8.76 -10.26 -12.41
N PRO A 54 -9.46 -11.33 -12.78
CA PRO A 54 -10.77 -11.25 -13.38
C PRO A 54 -11.76 -10.58 -12.41
N VAL A 55 -12.62 -9.70 -12.94
CA VAL A 55 -13.64 -9.01 -12.13
C VAL A 55 -14.76 -9.98 -11.77
N THR A 56 -14.89 -10.27 -10.50
CA THR A 56 -15.94 -11.12 -9.94
C THR A 56 -16.72 -10.35 -8.88
N LEU A 57 -17.92 -10.83 -8.52
CA LEU A 57 -18.68 -10.23 -7.42
C LEU A 57 -17.92 -10.30 -6.09
N ALA A 58 -17.17 -11.38 -5.85
CA ALA A 58 -16.33 -11.52 -4.67
C ALA A 58 -15.24 -10.44 -4.63
N LEU A 59 -14.56 -10.18 -5.77
CA LEU A 59 -13.56 -9.12 -5.91
C LEU A 59 -14.18 -7.75 -5.65
N LEU A 60 -15.35 -7.47 -6.22
CA LEU A 60 -16.03 -6.17 -6.02
C LEU A 60 -16.45 -5.96 -4.56
N ARG A 61 -16.97 -6.97 -3.88
CA ARG A 61 -17.29 -6.90 -2.45
C ARG A 61 -16.04 -6.67 -1.59
N ARG A 62 -14.96 -7.35 -1.90
CA ARG A 62 -13.66 -7.12 -1.25
C ARG A 62 -13.18 -5.70 -1.49
N GLY A 63 -13.27 -5.23 -2.73
CA GLY A 63 -12.92 -3.85 -3.11
C GLY A 63 -13.74 -2.80 -2.36
N GLN A 64 -15.04 -3.02 -2.23
CA GLN A 64 -15.94 -2.15 -1.46
C GLN A 64 -15.54 -2.07 0.00
N GLU A 65 -15.28 -3.24 0.63
CA GLU A 65 -14.84 -3.30 2.03
C GLU A 65 -13.54 -2.50 2.23
N ARG A 66 -12.53 -2.75 1.38
CA ARG A 66 -11.24 -2.09 1.49
C ARG A 66 -11.30 -0.60 1.15
N PHE A 67 -12.10 -0.23 0.17
CA PHE A 67 -12.35 1.17 -0.18
C PHE A 67 -12.95 1.94 1.01
N ARG A 68 -13.93 1.35 1.69
CA ARG A 68 -14.53 1.96 2.89
C ARG A 68 -13.52 2.20 4.00
N ILE A 69 -12.58 1.27 4.20
CA ILE A 69 -11.58 1.38 5.27
C ILE A 69 -10.53 2.44 4.94
N TYR A 70 -10.00 2.44 3.71
CA TYR A 70 -8.79 3.20 3.38
C TYR A 70 -9.06 4.47 2.56
N CYS A 71 -10.12 4.51 1.78
CA CYS A 71 -10.30 5.54 0.75
C CYS A 71 -11.40 6.56 1.09
N THR A 72 -12.51 6.13 1.74
CA THR A 72 -13.65 6.99 2.03
C THR A 72 -13.33 8.22 2.88
N PRO A 73 -12.36 8.20 3.81
CA PRO A 73 -12.04 9.41 4.58
C PRO A 73 -11.70 10.62 3.71
N CYS A 74 -11.08 10.40 2.55
CA CYS A 74 -10.76 11.45 1.58
C CYS A 74 -11.74 11.48 0.41
N HIS A 75 -12.08 10.32 -0.15
CA HIS A 75 -12.80 10.19 -1.41
C HIS A 75 -14.32 10.10 -1.26
N SER A 76 -14.84 10.02 -0.05
CA SER A 76 -16.25 9.74 0.31
C SER A 76 -16.74 8.34 -0.12
N GLU A 77 -17.93 7.96 0.34
CA GLU A 77 -18.56 6.67 0.01
C GLU A 77 -18.91 6.55 -1.48
N VAL A 78 -19.23 7.68 -2.10
CA VAL A 78 -19.65 7.75 -3.51
C VAL A 78 -18.51 8.12 -4.46
N GLY A 79 -17.33 8.44 -3.94
CA GLY A 79 -16.16 8.74 -4.76
C GLY A 79 -16.15 10.14 -5.38
N ASP A 80 -16.89 11.09 -4.82
CA ASP A 80 -16.97 12.48 -5.28
C ASP A 80 -15.80 13.36 -4.78
N GLY A 81 -14.99 12.85 -3.85
CA GLY A 81 -13.85 13.59 -3.29
C GLY A 81 -14.22 14.45 -2.08
N ASN A 82 -15.45 14.37 -1.56
CA ASN A 82 -15.91 15.14 -0.41
C ASN A 82 -15.91 14.29 0.88
N GLY A 83 -14.81 13.62 1.16
CA GLY A 83 -14.67 12.80 2.36
C GLY A 83 -14.56 13.61 3.65
N MET A 84 -14.72 12.93 4.80
CA MET A 84 -14.77 13.56 6.12
C MET A 84 -13.55 14.45 6.42
N ILE A 85 -12.35 14.06 6.03
CA ILE A 85 -11.15 14.85 6.31
C ILE A 85 -11.03 16.07 5.37
N VAL A 86 -11.58 15.97 4.16
CA VAL A 86 -11.69 17.10 3.22
C VAL A 86 -12.60 18.19 3.80
N GLN A 87 -13.73 17.80 4.38
CA GLN A 87 -14.64 18.71 5.06
C GLN A 87 -14.01 19.41 6.28
N ARG A 88 -12.85 18.92 6.74
CA ARG A 88 -12.05 19.48 7.83
C ARG A 88 -10.78 20.22 7.37
N GLY A 89 -10.69 20.54 6.08
CA GLY A 89 -9.63 21.37 5.52
C GLY A 89 -8.52 20.63 4.80
N PHE A 90 -8.62 19.30 4.61
CA PHE A 90 -7.67 18.60 3.75
C PHE A 90 -7.95 18.90 2.27
N PRO A 91 -6.92 19.01 1.41
CA PRO A 91 -7.11 19.26 -0.01
C PRO A 91 -8.01 18.19 -0.66
N PRO A 92 -9.07 18.60 -1.40
CA PRO A 92 -9.98 17.65 -2.02
C PRO A 92 -9.30 16.88 -3.15
N PRO A 93 -9.40 15.55 -3.18
CA PRO A 93 -9.02 14.77 -4.34
C PRO A 93 -10.04 14.99 -5.48
N PRO A 94 -9.65 14.78 -6.74
CA PRO A 94 -10.61 14.82 -7.83
C PRO A 94 -11.68 13.74 -7.66
N SER A 95 -12.93 14.09 -8.01
CA SER A 95 -14.00 13.11 -8.09
C SER A 95 -13.64 12.00 -9.10
N TYR A 96 -13.92 10.74 -8.76
CA TYR A 96 -13.75 9.62 -9.70
C TYR A 96 -14.66 9.73 -10.93
N HIS A 97 -15.71 10.56 -10.87
CA HIS A 97 -16.73 10.68 -11.91
C HIS A 97 -16.39 11.68 -13.02
N ILE A 98 -15.28 12.41 -12.93
CA ILE A 98 -14.82 13.29 -14.02
C ILE A 98 -14.36 12.47 -15.24
N ASP A 99 -14.57 13.01 -16.43
CA ASP A 99 -14.30 12.31 -17.69
C ASP A 99 -12.86 11.75 -17.78
N ARG A 100 -11.88 12.54 -17.37
CA ARG A 100 -10.48 12.11 -17.37
C ARG A 100 -10.27 10.81 -16.59
N LEU A 101 -10.89 10.65 -15.42
CA LEU A 101 -10.74 9.45 -14.59
C LEU A 101 -11.65 8.32 -15.06
N ARG A 102 -12.80 8.62 -15.62
CA ARG A 102 -13.68 7.59 -16.22
C ARG A 102 -13.02 6.92 -17.43
N GLN A 103 -12.27 7.70 -18.23
CA GLN A 103 -11.54 7.21 -19.41
C GLN A 103 -10.16 6.60 -19.08
N ALA A 104 -9.60 6.89 -17.91
CA ALA A 104 -8.31 6.34 -17.51
C ALA A 104 -8.34 4.80 -17.47
N PRO A 105 -7.26 4.07 -17.76
CA PRO A 105 -7.23 2.61 -17.58
C PRO A 105 -7.35 2.23 -16.11
N VAL A 106 -7.86 1.04 -15.81
CA VAL A 106 -7.98 0.55 -14.40
C VAL A 106 -6.63 0.50 -13.70
N GLN A 107 -5.56 0.22 -14.45
CA GLN A 107 -4.16 0.27 -13.98
C GLN A 107 -3.81 1.60 -13.32
N HIS A 108 -4.32 2.72 -13.86
CA HIS A 108 -4.08 4.05 -13.29
C HIS A 108 -4.46 4.12 -11.80
N PHE A 109 -5.60 3.55 -11.41
CA PHE A 109 -6.01 3.54 -10.00
C PHE A 109 -5.09 2.67 -9.16
N TYR A 110 -4.71 1.50 -9.67
CA TYR A 110 -3.77 0.62 -9.00
C TYR A 110 -2.42 1.32 -8.76
N ASP A 111 -1.89 2.00 -9.79
CA ASP A 111 -0.59 2.70 -9.72
C ASP A 111 -0.65 3.87 -8.74
N VAL A 112 -1.73 4.65 -8.75
CA VAL A 112 -1.91 5.77 -7.80
C VAL A 112 -2.04 5.26 -6.36
N ILE A 113 -2.77 4.18 -6.12
CA ILE A 113 -2.85 3.56 -4.78
C ILE A 113 -1.47 3.05 -4.35
N THR A 114 -0.71 2.48 -5.28
CA THR A 114 0.62 1.91 -5.00
C THR A 114 1.66 2.99 -4.72
N ASN A 115 1.74 4.00 -5.59
CA ASN A 115 2.84 4.97 -5.59
C ASN A 115 2.48 6.28 -4.89
N GLY A 116 1.19 6.56 -4.72
CA GLY A 116 0.69 7.87 -4.33
C GLY A 116 0.60 8.84 -5.51
N HIS A 117 -0.02 9.99 -5.29
CA HIS A 117 -0.11 11.08 -6.27
C HIS A 117 -0.41 12.41 -5.59
N GLY A 118 0.45 13.41 -5.75
CA GLY A 118 0.27 14.71 -5.12
C GLY A 118 0.22 14.61 -3.59
N ALA A 119 -0.88 15.07 -2.99
CA ALA A 119 -1.09 14.97 -1.54
C ALA A 119 -1.48 13.56 -1.06
N MET A 120 -1.87 12.66 -1.97
CA MET A 120 -2.14 11.28 -1.64
C MET A 120 -0.84 10.50 -1.52
N TYR A 121 -0.50 10.02 -0.32
CA TYR A 121 0.66 9.17 -0.11
C TYR A 121 0.43 7.74 -0.60
N SER A 122 1.54 6.98 -0.75
CA SER A 122 1.50 5.56 -1.12
C SER A 122 0.77 4.72 -0.06
N PHE A 123 -0.08 3.81 -0.51
CA PHE A 123 -0.73 2.80 0.33
C PHE A 123 -0.09 1.41 0.19
N ALA A 124 1.03 1.28 -0.51
CA ALA A 124 1.67 -0.02 -0.77
C ALA A 124 1.99 -0.82 0.50
N ASN A 125 2.35 -0.14 1.58
CA ASN A 125 2.68 -0.78 2.87
C ASN A 125 1.46 -1.14 3.74
N ARG A 126 0.24 -0.76 3.34
CA ARG A 126 -1.00 -0.95 4.12
C ARG A 126 -2.06 -1.76 3.38
N VAL A 127 -2.04 -1.72 2.06
CA VAL A 127 -3.01 -2.38 1.19
C VAL A 127 -2.26 -3.37 0.31
N GLN A 128 -2.56 -4.66 0.46
CA GLN A 128 -1.93 -5.71 -0.32
C GLN A 128 -2.23 -5.56 -1.83
N PRO A 129 -1.38 -6.07 -2.74
CA PRO A 129 -1.56 -5.95 -4.18
C PRO A 129 -2.94 -6.40 -4.66
N GLU A 130 -3.44 -7.51 -4.14
CA GLU A 130 -4.77 -8.06 -4.47
C GLU A 130 -5.88 -7.08 -4.07
N ASP A 131 -5.76 -6.47 -2.90
CA ASP A 131 -6.72 -5.50 -2.38
C ASP A 131 -6.68 -4.18 -3.18
N ARG A 132 -5.50 -3.76 -3.67
CA ARG A 132 -5.38 -2.60 -4.57
C ARG A 132 -6.14 -2.82 -5.88
N TRP A 133 -6.03 -4.02 -6.47
CA TRP A 133 -6.82 -4.41 -7.63
C TRP A 133 -8.31 -4.48 -7.34
N ALA A 134 -8.69 -5.02 -6.18
CA ALA A 134 -10.08 -5.06 -5.75
C ALA A 134 -10.67 -3.64 -5.59
N ILE A 135 -9.92 -2.72 -4.98
CA ILE A 135 -10.31 -1.31 -4.86
C ILE A 135 -10.43 -0.66 -6.24
N ALA A 136 -9.47 -0.88 -7.14
CA ALA A 136 -9.51 -0.33 -8.49
C ALA A 136 -10.74 -0.83 -9.27
N ALA A 137 -11.09 -2.12 -9.14
CA ALA A 137 -12.31 -2.68 -9.71
C ALA A 137 -13.58 -2.07 -9.09
N TYR A 138 -13.60 -1.85 -7.78
CA TYR A 138 -14.74 -1.22 -7.11
C TYR A 138 -14.91 0.25 -7.52
N ILE A 139 -13.84 1.02 -7.72
CA ILE A 139 -13.91 2.39 -8.27
C ILE A 139 -14.62 2.37 -9.63
N ARG A 140 -14.37 1.37 -10.48
CA ARG A 140 -15.10 1.20 -11.75
C ARG A 140 -16.60 0.95 -11.54
N ALA A 141 -16.94 0.14 -10.53
CA ALA A 141 -18.36 -0.08 -10.18
C ALA A 141 -19.02 1.23 -9.69
N LEU A 142 -18.33 2.04 -8.86
CA LEU A 142 -18.81 3.36 -8.46
C LEU A 142 -19.03 4.29 -9.65
N GLN A 143 -18.08 4.35 -10.58
CA GLN A 143 -18.22 5.15 -11.80
C GLN A 143 -19.43 4.70 -12.63
N ARG A 144 -19.63 3.37 -12.75
CA ARG A 144 -20.77 2.82 -13.48
C ARG A 144 -22.10 3.13 -12.79
N SER A 145 -22.16 3.01 -11.46
CA SER A 145 -23.41 3.25 -10.71
C SER A 145 -23.99 4.65 -10.91
N GLN A 146 -23.15 5.65 -11.19
CA GLN A 146 -23.58 7.04 -11.40
C GLN A 146 -23.73 7.43 -12.89
N HIS A 147 -23.34 6.54 -13.80
CA HIS A 147 -23.40 6.77 -15.25
C HIS A 147 -24.02 5.59 -15.98
N ALA A 148 -24.83 4.78 -15.29
CA ALA A 148 -25.53 3.67 -15.90
C ALA A 148 -26.69 4.17 -16.75
N ALA A 149 -26.90 3.57 -17.91
CA ALA A 149 -28.12 3.73 -18.70
C ALA A 149 -29.11 2.61 -18.37
N VAL A 150 -30.40 2.85 -18.58
CA VAL A 150 -31.44 1.81 -18.43
C VAL A 150 -31.11 0.55 -19.26
N ALA A 151 -30.45 0.75 -20.42
CA ALA A 151 -29.99 -0.35 -21.28
C ALA A 151 -28.99 -1.29 -20.62
N ASP A 152 -28.26 -0.84 -19.58
CA ASP A 152 -27.28 -1.64 -18.83
C ASP A 152 -27.93 -2.61 -17.84
N VAL A 153 -29.21 -2.40 -17.52
CA VAL A 153 -29.99 -3.27 -16.64
C VAL A 153 -30.56 -4.43 -17.44
N PRO A 154 -30.45 -5.67 -16.95
CA PRO A 154 -31.06 -6.83 -17.59
C PRO A 154 -32.55 -6.58 -17.89
N PRO A 155 -33.05 -7.02 -19.06
CA PRO A 155 -34.45 -6.70 -19.48
C PRO A 155 -35.49 -7.13 -18.45
N ASP A 156 -35.29 -8.27 -17.80
CA ASP A 156 -36.18 -8.82 -16.76
C ASP A 156 -36.21 -7.98 -15.47
N GLN A 157 -35.21 -7.13 -15.23
CA GLN A 157 -35.10 -6.29 -14.04
C GLN A 157 -35.48 -4.82 -14.30
N ARG A 158 -35.64 -4.43 -15.58
CA ARG A 158 -35.94 -3.02 -15.92
C ARG A 158 -37.29 -2.53 -15.37
N GLY A 159 -38.25 -3.44 -15.22
CA GLY A 159 -39.54 -3.10 -14.64
C GLY A 159 -39.51 -2.69 -13.15
N ALA A 160 -38.42 -2.97 -12.45
CA ALA A 160 -38.22 -2.56 -11.06
C ALA A 160 -37.56 -1.16 -10.92
N LEU A 161 -37.20 -0.51 -12.02
CA LEU A 161 -36.62 0.85 -12.04
C LEU A 161 -37.80 1.84 -12.01
N GLN A 162 -38.18 2.34 -10.84
CA GLN A 162 -39.16 3.41 -10.64
C GLN A 162 -38.48 4.65 -10.08
#